data_603e1a58dd2c7853dc82968b15f5b0f2
#
_entry.id   603e1a58dd2c7853dc82968b15f5b0f2
#
_cell.length_a   1.000
_cell.length_b   1.000
_cell.length_c   1.000
_cell.angle_alpha   90.00
_cell.angle_beta   90.00
_cell.angle_gamma   90.00
#
_symmetry.space_group_name_H-M   'P 1'
#
loop_
_entity.id
_entity.type
_entity.pdbx_description
1 polymer ?
#
loop_
_entity_poly.entity_id
_entity_poly.type
_entity_poly.pdbx_seq_one_letter_code
_entity_poly.pdbx_strand_id
1 'polypeptide(L)'
;MNKFITLTVACFALFVQADAASNKATVEKLYDLYENGTAREFADTYASLVAEDFDRWLGRYVGLGFRMNDDEMTVAEVVNSPAKDHLKPGDKILSVNGIKAKEGNELPFQGPLGGEVKVKLERDGKKMTVKMNRALQTNRGDKERMLGWLSTFNEEDWKDRSKVIQRNPVVADGNEVYASFESKDTNEDGNEVRWWTVERFIFNDGGQIVHHGDINEDLLIAQQNGYKLSK
;
A
#
# COMPACT_ATOMS: atom_id res chain seq x y z
N MET A 1 -9.23 -60.87 34.88
CA MET A 1 -8.39 -59.64 34.99
C MET A 1 -8.02 -59.24 33.60
N ASN A 2 -8.83 -58.37 33.00
CA ASN A 2 -8.54 -57.83 31.66
C ASN A 2 -7.78 -56.50 31.81
N LYS A 3 -6.53 -56.48 31.34
CA LYS A 3 -5.73 -55.25 31.27
C LYS A 3 -6.06 -54.54 29.97
N PHE A 4 -6.78 -53.42 30.06
CA PHE A 4 -6.92 -52.47 28.96
C PHE A 4 -5.60 -51.70 28.80
N ILE A 5 -4.93 -51.89 27.68
CA ILE A 5 -3.80 -51.06 27.28
C ILE A 5 -4.39 -49.86 26.52
N THR A 6 -4.39 -48.69 27.16
CA THR A 6 -4.77 -47.43 26.52
C THR A 6 -3.57 -46.96 25.69
N LEU A 7 -3.69 -47.08 24.37
CA LEU A 7 -2.71 -46.54 23.42
C LEU A 7 -2.97 -45.04 23.24
N THR A 8 -2.18 -44.20 23.91
CA THR A 8 -2.21 -42.76 23.69
C THR A 8 -1.45 -42.43 22.39
N VAL A 9 -2.20 -42.20 21.33
CA VAL A 9 -1.61 -41.67 20.08
C VAL A 9 -1.33 -40.20 20.30
N ALA A 10 -0.09 -39.83 20.54
CA ALA A 10 0.37 -38.44 20.52
C ALA A 10 0.48 -37.99 19.06
N CYS A 11 -0.53 -37.27 18.56
CA CYS A 11 -0.41 -36.52 17.31
C CYS A 11 0.57 -35.37 17.53
N PHE A 12 1.83 -35.57 17.19
CA PHE A 12 2.76 -34.46 16.96
C PHE A 12 2.33 -33.79 15.66
N ALA A 13 1.61 -32.68 15.76
CA ALA A 13 1.51 -31.75 14.67
C ALA A 13 2.93 -31.17 14.45
N LEU A 14 3.60 -31.65 13.43
CA LEU A 14 4.81 -31.01 12.92
C LEU A 14 4.38 -29.65 12.36
N PHE A 15 4.47 -28.61 13.17
CA PHE A 15 4.44 -27.26 12.66
C PHE A 15 5.72 -27.11 11.82
N VAL A 16 5.57 -27.18 10.51
CA VAL A 16 6.64 -26.78 9.59
C VAL A 16 6.72 -25.28 9.72
N GLN A 17 7.65 -24.81 10.54
CA GLN A 17 7.95 -23.39 10.62
C GLN A 17 8.53 -22.97 9.27
N ALA A 18 7.91 -21.98 8.61
CA ALA A 18 8.46 -21.43 7.36
C ALA A 18 9.84 -20.82 7.67
N ASP A 19 10.85 -21.30 6.97
CA ASP A 19 12.23 -20.84 7.14
C ASP A 19 12.59 -19.73 6.12
N ALA A 20 13.74 -19.11 6.32
CA ALA A 20 14.23 -18.05 5.45
C ALA A 20 14.36 -18.50 3.99
N ALA A 21 14.74 -19.76 3.73
CA ALA A 21 14.88 -20.28 2.37
C ALA A 21 13.52 -20.45 1.67
N SER A 22 12.51 -20.93 2.40
CA SER A 22 11.14 -21.05 1.91
C SER A 22 10.51 -19.68 1.63
N ASN A 23 10.66 -18.72 2.55
CA ASN A 23 10.16 -17.36 2.40
C ASN A 23 10.82 -16.65 1.20
N LYS A 24 12.15 -16.81 1.04
CA LYS A 24 12.89 -16.34 -0.12
C LYS A 24 12.33 -16.91 -1.42
N ALA A 25 12.17 -18.23 -1.51
CA ALA A 25 11.64 -18.91 -2.69
C ALA A 25 10.22 -18.43 -3.05
N THR A 26 9.40 -18.11 -2.03
CA THR A 26 8.07 -17.54 -2.23
C THR A 26 8.13 -16.16 -2.90
N VAL A 27 9.03 -15.28 -2.44
CA VAL A 27 9.21 -13.95 -3.04
C VAL A 27 9.79 -14.07 -4.45
N GLU A 28 10.80 -14.92 -4.66
CA GLU A 28 11.36 -15.17 -5.99
C GLU A 28 10.30 -15.65 -6.98
N LYS A 29 9.39 -16.55 -6.54
CA LYS A 29 8.26 -17.01 -7.36
C LYS A 29 7.29 -15.87 -7.71
N LEU A 30 6.99 -14.95 -6.77
CA LEU A 30 6.15 -13.79 -7.07
C LEU A 30 6.75 -12.92 -8.17
N TYR A 31 8.07 -12.66 -8.11
CA TYR A 31 8.74 -11.91 -9.18
C TYR A 31 8.76 -12.64 -10.50
N ASP A 32 9.01 -13.96 -10.48
CA ASP A 32 8.96 -14.75 -11.71
C ASP A 32 7.58 -14.73 -12.36
N LEU A 33 6.51 -14.74 -11.56
CA LEU A 33 5.15 -14.57 -12.05
C LEU A 33 4.88 -13.14 -12.53
N TYR A 34 5.40 -12.12 -11.84
CA TYR A 34 5.28 -10.74 -12.30
C TYR A 34 5.97 -10.54 -13.67
N GLU A 35 7.14 -11.12 -13.88
CA GLU A 35 7.90 -10.97 -15.11
C GLU A 35 7.34 -11.82 -16.26
N ASN A 36 6.96 -13.07 -16.01
CA ASN A 36 6.70 -14.09 -17.01
C ASN A 36 5.30 -14.69 -16.99
N GLY A 37 4.53 -14.47 -15.91
CA GLY A 37 3.20 -15.00 -15.73
C GLY A 37 2.11 -14.10 -16.29
N THR A 38 0.88 -14.59 -16.21
CA THR A 38 -0.34 -13.84 -16.50
C THR A 38 -0.75 -12.97 -15.32
N ALA A 39 -1.58 -11.95 -15.57
CA ALA A 39 -2.18 -11.11 -14.53
C ALA A 39 -2.85 -11.96 -13.44
N ARG A 40 -3.59 -12.97 -13.88
CA ARG A 40 -4.36 -13.85 -13.01
C ARG A 40 -3.46 -14.75 -12.15
N GLU A 41 -2.43 -15.36 -12.74
CA GLU A 41 -1.49 -16.21 -12.01
C GLU A 41 -0.77 -15.45 -10.91
N PHE A 42 -0.31 -14.22 -11.20
CA PHE A 42 0.32 -13.35 -10.21
C PHE A 42 -0.67 -12.98 -9.10
N ALA A 43 -1.85 -12.46 -9.46
CA ALA A 43 -2.84 -11.98 -8.51
C ALA A 43 -3.34 -13.10 -7.58
N ASP A 44 -3.69 -14.27 -8.11
CA ASP A 44 -4.18 -15.40 -7.34
C ASP A 44 -3.10 -15.97 -6.42
N THR A 45 -1.85 -16.06 -6.91
CA THR A 45 -0.74 -16.52 -6.09
C THR A 45 -0.48 -15.55 -4.95
N TYR A 46 -0.41 -14.24 -5.23
CA TYR A 46 -0.19 -13.26 -4.17
C TYR A 46 -1.34 -13.26 -3.16
N ALA A 47 -2.59 -13.25 -3.62
CA ALA A 47 -3.77 -13.27 -2.74
C ALA A 47 -3.76 -14.49 -1.79
N SER A 48 -3.30 -15.65 -2.27
CA SER A 48 -3.21 -16.86 -1.45
C SER A 48 -2.17 -16.78 -0.34
N LEU A 49 -1.19 -15.90 -0.47
CA LEU A 49 -0.10 -15.72 0.48
C LEU A 49 -0.40 -14.66 1.55
N VAL A 50 -1.39 -13.79 1.34
CA VAL A 50 -1.72 -12.70 2.25
C VAL A 50 -2.40 -13.22 3.52
N ALA A 51 -1.81 -12.97 4.68
CA ALA A 51 -2.36 -13.32 5.98
C ALA A 51 -3.61 -12.49 6.33
N GLU A 52 -4.39 -12.94 7.34
CA GLU A 52 -5.58 -12.21 7.79
C GLU A 52 -5.23 -10.86 8.42
N ASP A 53 -4.13 -10.80 9.14
CA ASP A 53 -3.59 -9.61 9.81
C ASP A 53 -2.58 -8.83 8.96
N PHE A 54 -2.68 -8.94 7.65
CA PHE A 54 -1.78 -8.28 6.69
C PHE A 54 -1.79 -6.77 6.80
N ASP A 55 -0.59 -6.18 6.75
CA ASP A 55 -0.35 -4.74 6.73
C ASP A 55 0.56 -4.37 5.55
N ARG A 56 0.06 -3.55 4.64
CA ARG A 56 0.87 -2.96 3.58
C ARG A 56 1.29 -1.55 3.93
N TRP A 57 2.59 -1.30 3.92
CA TRP A 57 3.12 0.05 4.01
C TRP A 57 3.20 0.68 2.62
N LEU A 58 2.50 1.80 2.44
CA LEU A 58 2.39 2.54 1.18
C LEU A 58 3.10 3.90 1.26
N GLY A 59 4.10 4.02 2.12
CA GLY A 59 4.87 5.23 2.31
C GLY A 59 4.28 6.22 3.32
N ARG A 60 4.88 7.38 3.37
CA ARG A 60 4.49 8.49 4.25
C ARG A 60 4.26 9.77 3.46
N TYR A 61 3.38 10.61 3.97
CA TYR A 61 3.09 11.93 3.40
C TYR A 61 2.79 12.94 4.50
N VAL A 62 2.81 14.22 4.16
CA VAL A 62 2.40 15.28 5.08
C VAL A 62 0.99 15.73 4.73
N GLY A 63 0.05 15.48 5.64
CA GLY A 63 -1.37 15.72 5.40
C GLY A 63 -2.20 15.71 6.68
N LEU A 64 -3.50 15.47 6.55
CA LEU A 64 -4.47 15.61 7.65
C LEU A 64 -4.95 14.26 8.22
N GLY A 65 -4.71 13.13 7.56
CA GLY A 65 -5.07 11.80 8.07
C GLY A 65 -6.53 11.40 7.84
N PHE A 66 -7.08 11.69 6.66
CA PHE A 66 -8.38 11.21 6.20
C PHE A 66 -8.36 10.87 4.72
N ARG A 67 -9.39 10.16 4.27
CA ARG A 67 -9.66 9.87 2.85
C ARG A 67 -10.92 10.59 2.41
N MET A 68 -10.93 11.02 1.16
CA MET A 68 -12.07 11.70 0.54
C MET A 68 -12.76 10.79 -0.48
N ASN A 69 -14.08 10.97 -0.60
CA ASN A 69 -14.81 10.62 -1.82
C ASN A 69 -14.78 11.88 -2.71
N ASP A 70 -14.00 11.83 -3.77
CA ASP A 70 -13.74 12.98 -4.62
C ASP A 70 -14.96 13.35 -5.47
N ASP A 71 -15.81 12.38 -5.85
CA ASP A 71 -17.02 12.62 -6.63
C ASP A 71 -18.05 13.42 -5.83
N GLU A 72 -18.18 13.13 -4.53
CA GLU A 72 -19.13 13.76 -3.64
C GLU A 72 -18.54 14.93 -2.84
N MET A 73 -17.22 15.08 -2.87
CA MET A 73 -16.46 16.00 -2.01
C MET A 73 -16.74 15.77 -0.53
N THR A 74 -16.87 14.51 -0.11
CA THR A 74 -17.15 14.12 1.28
C THR A 74 -15.98 13.41 1.92
N VAL A 75 -15.87 13.49 3.25
CA VAL A 75 -14.96 12.67 4.03
C VAL A 75 -15.48 11.22 4.01
N ALA A 76 -14.75 10.35 3.34
CA ALA A 76 -15.07 8.92 3.28
C ALA A 76 -14.64 8.20 4.56
N GLU A 77 -13.41 8.47 5.02
CA GLU A 77 -12.83 7.81 6.19
C GLU A 77 -11.90 8.77 6.95
N VAL A 78 -11.93 8.68 8.27
CA VAL A 78 -10.99 9.39 9.14
C VAL A 78 -10.01 8.39 9.73
N VAL A 79 -8.75 8.48 9.31
CA VAL A 79 -7.70 7.49 9.63
C VAL A 79 -6.92 7.87 10.88
N ASN A 80 -6.39 9.11 10.94
CA ASN A 80 -5.49 9.57 11.99
C ASN A 80 -5.75 11.03 12.38
N SER A 81 -5.14 11.48 13.49
CA SER A 81 -5.04 12.91 13.81
C SER A 81 -4.13 13.62 12.79
N PRO A 82 -4.41 14.91 12.48
CA PRO A 82 -5.36 15.78 13.16
C PRO A 82 -6.83 15.62 12.71
N ALA A 83 -7.13 14.91 11.63
CA ALA A 83 -8.52 14.76 11.17
C ALA A 83 -9.44 14.11 12.21
N LYS A 84 -8.95 13.13 12.98
CA LYS A 84 -9.70 12.43 14.05
C LYS A 84 -10.34 13.38 15.06
N ASP A 85 -9.71 14.52 15.29
CA ASP A 85 -10.13 15.48 16.31
C ASP A 85 -11.15 16.49 15.74
N HIS A 86 -11.31 16.55 14.42
CA HIS A 86 -12.04 17.63 13.75
C HIS A 86 -13.05 17.19 12.71
N LEU A 87 -12.80 16.07 12.00
CA LEU A 87 -13.62 15.59 10.90
C LEU A 87 -14.38 14.32 11.28
N LYS A 88 -15.45 14.04 10.52
CA LYS A 88 -16.22 12.80 10.60
C LYS A 88 -16.53 12.29 9.20
N PRO A 89 -16.65 10.96 9.01
CA PRO A 89 -17.20 10.42 7.78
C PRO A 89 -18.54 11.08 7.45
N GLY A 90 -18.75 11.42 6.18
CA GLY A 90 -19.94 12.13 5.68
C GLY A 90 -19.86 13.66 5.76
N ASP A 91 -18.84 14.26 6.37
CA ASP A 91 -18.63 15.71 6.29
C ASP A 91 -18.46 16.15 4.84
N LYS A 92 -19.28 17.07 4.36
CA LYS A 92 -19.15 17.62 3.01
C LYS A 92 -18.15 18.78 3.00
N ILE A 93 -17.04 18.62 2.29
CA ILE A 93 -16.02 19.66 2.16
C ILE A 93 -16.54 20.75 1.21
N LEU A 94 -16.52 21.99 1.64
CA LEU A 94 -16.96 23.14 0.84
C LEU A 94 -15.78 23.94 0.28
N SER A 95 -14.71 24.07 1.06
CA SER A 95 -13.45 24.70 0.59
C SER A 95 -12.30 24.37 1.53
N VAL A 96 -11.08 24.44 0.98
CA VAL A 96 -9.81 24.28 1.71
C VAL A 96 -8.93 25.47 1.43
N ASN A 97 -8.50 26.20 2.47
CA ASN A 97 -7.72 27.44 2.34
C ASN A 97 -8.32 28.45 1.33
N GLY A 98 -9.65 28.50 1.22
CA GLY A 98 -10.35 29.38 0.28
C GLY A 98 -10.60 28.79 -1.11
N ILE A 99 -9.93 27.69 -1.48
CA ILE A 99 -10.17 26.99 -2.73
C ILE A 99 -11.46 26.17 -2.60
N LYS A 100 -12.43 26.39 -3.48
CA LYS A 100 -13.72 25.67 -3.45
C LYS A 100 -13.51 24.19 -3.79
N ALA A 101 -14.16 23.31 -3.02
CA ALA A 101 -14.22 21.89 -3.31
C ALA A 101 -15.22 21.67 -4.47
N LYS A 102 -14.68 21.31 -5.61
CA LYS A 102 -15.41 20.94 -6.83
C LYS A 102 -14.48 20.08 -7.71
N GLU A 103 -15.07 19.33 -8.59
CA GLU A 103 -14.35 18.55 -9.60
C GLU A 103 -13.34 19.43 -10.36
N GLY A 104 -12.14 18.87 -10.57
CA GLY A 104 -11.01 19.51 -11.25
C GLY A 104 -10.23 20.53 -10.42
N ASN A 105 -10.61 20.80 -9.16
CA ASN A 105 -9.80 21.62 -8.25
C ASN A 105 -8.92 20.76 -7.35
N GLU A 106 -7.62 20.98 -7.41
CA GLU A 106 -6.69 20.42 -6.44
C GLU A 106 -6.87 21.12 -5.08
N LEU A 107 -7.21 20.35 -4.05
CA LEU A 107 -7.41 20.87 -2.69
C LEU A 107 -6.13 20.73 -1.87
N PRO A 108 -5.62 21.82 -1.25
CA PRO A 108 -4.32 21.84 -0.60
C PRO A 108 -4.33 21.17 0.79
N PHE A 109 -4.71 19.90 0.84
CA PHE A 109 -4.63 19.09 2.05
C PHE A 109 -3.19 18.72 2.42
N GLN A 110 -2.34 18.50 1.41
CA GLN A 110 -0.91 18.26 1.57
C GLN A 110 -0.11 19.57 1.60
N GLY A 111 1.14 19.50 2.03
CA GLY A 111 2.04 20.64 2.08
C GLY A 111 3.03 20.57 3.25
N PRO A 112 3.66 21.69 3.68
CA PRO A 112 4.67 21.67 4.75
C PRO A 112 4.15 21.10 6.07
N LEU A 113 4.98 20.31 6.76
CA LEU A 113 4.71 19.80 8.10
C LEU A 113 4.42 20.94 9.07
N GLY A 114 3.37 20.79 9.88
CA GLY A 114 2.91 21.81 10.81
C GLY A 114 2.13 22.98 10.18
N GLY A 115 2.04 23.05 8.86
CA GLY A 115 1.29 24.10 8.17
C GLY A 115 -0.21 24.02 8.46
N GLU A 116 -0.84 25.17 8.82
CA GLU A 116 -2.28 25.26 9.08
C GLU A 116 -3.09 25.05 7.80
N VAL A 117 -4.15 24.25 7.90
CA VAL A 117 -5.17 24.07 6.87
C VAL A 117 -6.52 24.48 7.45
N LYS A 118 -7.19 25.40 6.75
CA LYS A 118 -8.53 25.85 7.10
C LYS A 118 -9.54 25.15 6.19
N VAL A 119 -10.33 24.26 6.77
CA VAL A 119 -11.36 23.50 6.05
C VAL A 119 -12.73 24.06 6.41
N LYS A 120 -13.48 24.52 5.40
CA LYS A 120 -14.91 24.84 5.53
C LYS A 120 -15.69 23.62 5.08
N LEU A 121 -16.58 23.14 5.93
CA LEU A 121 -17.38 21.94 5.70
C LEU A 121 -18.84 22.14 6.10
N GLU A 122 -19.69 21.21 5.68
CA GLU A 122 -21.06 21.08 6.11
C GLU A 122 -21.24 19.73 6.79
N ARG A 123 -21.79 19.73 8.00
CA ARG A 123 -22.12 18.57 8.83
C ARG A 123 -23.54 18.71 9.32
N ASP A 124 -24.41 17.74 9.06
CA ASP A 124 -25.82 17.74 9.47
C ASP A 124 -26.55 19.04 9.04
N GLY A 125 -26.27 19.51 7.82
CA GLY A 125 -26.86 20.75 7.27
C GLY A 125 -26.26 22.05 7.84
N LYS A 126 -25.33 21.98 8.78
CA LYS A 126 -24.69 23.15 9.39
C LYS A 126 -23.28 23.39 8.81
N LYS A 127 -23.05 24.61 8.34
CA LYS A 127 -21.73 25.03 7.85
C LYS A 127 -20.85 25.42 9.03
N MET A 128 -19.63 24.88 9.01
CA MET A 128 -18.61 25.16 10.01
C MET A 128 -17.23 25.30 9.37
N THR A 129 -16.30 25.80 10.16
CA THR A 129 -14.90 25.89 9.75
C THR A 129 -14.04 25.27 10.83
N VAL A 130 -13.17 24.34 10.43
CA VAL A 130 -12.16 23.74 11.30
C VAL A 130 -10.77 24.15 10.84
N LYS A 131 -9.83 24.22 11.77
CA LYS A 131 -8.42 24.47 11.51
C LYS A 131 -7.63 23.28 12.03
N MET A 132 -6.73 22.78 11.21
CA MET A 132 -5.87 21.63 11.52
C MET A 132 -4.46 21.92 11.05
N ASN A 133 -3.48 21.43 11.78
CA ASN A 133 -2.09 21.50 11.35
C ASN A 133 -1.70 20.18 10.69
N ARG A 134 -1.07 20.23 9.52
CA ARG A 134 -0.58 19.03 8.82
C ARG A 134 0.37 18.25 9.70
N ALA A 135 0.21 16.96 9.72
CA ALA A 135 1.07 16.03 10.44
C ALA A 135 1.67 14.98 9.47
N LEU A 136 2.74 14.33 9.92
CA LEU A 136 3.28 13.18 9.20
C LEU A 136 2.28 12.03 9.30
N GLN A 137 1.83 11.55 8.16
CA GLN A 137 0.91 10.44 8.01
C GLN A 137 1.64 9.21 7.46
N THR A 138 1.19 8.03 7.83
CA THR A 138 1.60 6.78 7.18
C THR A 138 0.41 6.24 6.39
N ASN A 139 0.60 6.02 5.10
CA ASN A 139 -0.40 5.36 4.27
C ASN A 139 -0.24 3.84 4.44
N ARG A 140 -1.31 3.18 4.87
CA ARG A 140 -1.34 1.73 5.08
C ARG A 140 -2.52 1.11 4.35
N GLY A 141 -2.36 -0.14 3.95
CA GLY A 141 -3.42 -0.98 3.42
C GLY A 141 -3.53 -2.26 4.24
N ASP A 142 -4.72 -2.76 4.40
CA ASP A 142 -5.02 -4.07 4.97
C ASP A 142 -5.21 -5.14 3.87
N LYS A 143 -5.56 -6.34 4.29
CA LYS A 143 -5.85 -7.45 3.39
C LYS A 143 -6.97 -7.12 2.40
N GLU A 144 -8.07 -6.52 2.85
CA GLU A 144 -9.22 -6.20 2.00
C GLU A 144 -8.80 -5.26 0.86
N ARG A 145 -8.07 -4.21 1.20
CA ARG A 145 -7.54 -3.26 0.21
C ARG A 145 -6.55 -3.93 -0.75
N MET A 146 -5.69 -4.82 -0.22
CA MET A 146 -4.74 -5.57 -1.07
C MET A 146 -5.48 -6.49 -2.05
N LEU A 147 -6.46 -7.25 -1.58
CA LEU A 147 -7.26 -8.13 -2.44
C LEU A 147 -8.10 -7.33 -3.45
N GLY A 148 -8.66 -6.20 -3.03
CA GLY A 148 -9.33 -5.26 -3.92
C GLY A 148 -8.42 -4.78 -5.06
N TRP A 149 -7.19 -4.38 -4.74
CA TRP A 149 -6.21 -3.99 -5.75
C TRP A 149 -5.84 -5.14 -6.69
N LEU A 150 -5.54 -6.34 -6.16
CA LEU A 150 -5.23 -7.51 -7.00
C LEU A 150 -6.40 -7.91 -7.92
N SER A 151 -7.65 -7.68 -7.51
CA SER A 151 -8.82 -7.99 -8.31
C SER A 151 -8.98 -7.10 -9.55
N THR A 152 -8.32 -5.94 -9.59
CA THR A 152 -8.35 -5.04 -10.76
C THR A 152 -7.43 -5.50 -11.88
N PHE A 153 -6.52 -6.46 -11.63
CA PHE A 153 -5.55 -6.91 -12.62
C PHE A 153 -6.24 -7.68 -13.73
N ASN A 154 -5.95 -7.27 -14.95
CA ASN A 154 -6.47 -7.89 -16.18
C ASN A 154 -5.35 -8.05 -17.22
N GLU A 155 -5.55 -8.93 -18.19
CA GLU A 155 -4.51 -9.28 -19.16
C GLU A 155 -4.18 -8.16 -20.14
N GLU A 156 -5.08 -7.19 -20.34
CA GLU A 156 -4.84 -6.06 -21.23
C GLU A 156 -3.84 -5.09 -20.60
N ASP A 157 -4.15 -4.61 -19.41
CA ASP A 157 -3.25 -3.68 -18.67
C ASP A 157 -1.94 -4.37 -18.27
N TRP A 158 -1.99 -5.71 -18.04
CA TRP A 158 -0.81 -6.47 -17.65
C TRP A 158 0.32 -6.45 -18.69
N LYS A 159 -0.01 -6.32 -19.96
CA LYS A 159 0.97 -6.25 -21.06
C LYS A 159 1.79 -4.97 -20.98
N ASP A 160 1.16 -3.90 -20.52
CA ASP A 160 1.74 -2.56 -20.47
C ASP A 160 2.32 -2.20 -19.09
N ARG A 161 2.37 -3.19 -18.16
CA ARG A 161 2.98 -2.97 -16.85
C ARG A 161 4.45 -2.60 -16.95
N SER A 162 4.98 -1.92 -15.95
CA SER A 162 6.41 -1.65 -15.83
C SER A 162 7.21 -2.95 -15.89
N LYS A 163 8.38 -2.91 -16.51
CA LYS A 163 9.25 -4.08 -16.73
C LYS A 163 10.43 -4.06 -15.81
N VAL A 164 10.66 -5.15 -15.10
CA VAL A 164 11.90 -5.37 -14.36
C VAL A 164 13.03 -5.63 -15.37
N ILE A 165 14.06 -4.80 -15.33
CA ILE A 165 15.21 -4.89 -16.25
C ILE A 165 16.47 -5.42 -15.58
N GLN A 166 16.54 -5.30 -14.25
CA GLN A 166 17.62 -5.85 -13.44
C GLN A 166 17.07 -6.22 -12.07
N ARG A 167 17.44 -7.40 -11.56
CA ARG A 167 17.05 -7.88 -10.23
C ARG A 167 18.30 -8.29 -9.47
N ASN A 168 18.47 -7.79 -8.24
CA ASN A 168 19.51 -8.26 -7.35
C ASN A 168 19.07 -9.60 -6.70
N PRO A 169 20.03 -10.40 -6.17
CA PRO A 169 19.69 -11.58 -5.40
C PRO A 169 18.76 -11.22 -4.23
N VAL A 170 17.68 -11.97 -4.07
CA VAL A 170 16.78 -11.85 -2.93
C VAL A 170 17.51 -12.29 -1.66
N VAL A 171 17.41 -11.52 -0.59
CA VAL A 171 18.03 -11.79 0.71
C VAL A 171 16.95 -12.10 1.73
N ALA A 172 17.15 -13.12 2.54
CA ALA A 172 16.25 -13.49 3.62
C ALA A 172 17.02 -13.69 4.92
N ASP A 173 16.44 -13.21 6.02
CA ASP A 173 16.91 -13.42 7.40
C ASP A 173 15.72 -13.72 8.30
N GLY A 174 15.63 -14.96 8.80
CA GLY A 174 14.48 -15.42 9.54
C GLY A 174 13.18 -15.31 8.72
N ASN A 175 12.26 -14.53 9.24
CA ASN A 175 10.96 -14.30 8.61
C ASN A 175 10.92 -13.05 7.70
N GLU A 176 12.02 -12.35 7.54
CA GLU A 176 12.11 -11.17 6.69
C GLU A 176 12.79 -11.48 5.36
N VAL A 177 12.23 -10.95 4.27
CA VAL A 177 12.76 -11.06 2.92
C VAL A 177 12.86 -9.68 2.30
N TYR A 178 14.01 -9.40 1.71
CA TYR A 178 14.29 -8.17 0.98
C TYR A 178 14.59 -8.48 -0.47
N ALA A 179 13.97 -7.71 -1.36
CA ALA A 179 14.24 -7.75 -2.78
C ALA A 179 14.53 -6.34 -3.28
N SER A 180 15.39 -6.23 -4.29
CA SER A 180 15.62 -4.96 -4.97
C SER A 180 15.80 -5.19 -6.46
N PHE A 181 15.23 -4.28 -7.25
CA PHE A 181 15.22 -4.39 -8.69
C PHE A 181 15.11 -3.02 -9.35
N GLU A 182 15.63 -2.91 -10.56
CA GLU A 182 15.43 -1.78 -11.45
C GLU A 182 14.25 -2.06 -12.38
N SER A 183 13.33 -1.12 -12.42
CA SER A 183 12.20 -1.14 -13.33
C SER A 183 12.32 -0.04 -14.37
N LYS A 184 11.62 -0.25 -15.49
CA LYS A 184 11.39 0.77 -16.50
C LYS A 184 9.94 0.80 -16.94
N ASP A 185 9.51 1.97 -17.36
CA ASP A 185 8.21 2.23 -17.97
C ASP A 185 8.34 3.29 -19.06
N THR A 186 7.25 3.55 -19.76
CA THR A 186 7.14 4.65 -20.72
C THR A 186 6.12 5.65 -20.20
N ASN A 187 6.51 6.92 -20.03
CA ASN A 187 5.59 7.96 -19.56
C ASN A 187 4.64 8.42 -20.66
N GLU A 188 3.71 9.31 -20.32
CA GLU A 188 2.70 9.86 -21.26
C GLU A 188 3.30 10.57 -22.46
N ASP A 189 4.52 11.13 -22.32
CA ASP A 189 5.27 11.78 -23.41
C ASP A 189 6.03 10.79 -24.31
N GLY A 190 5.97 9.48 -24.01
CA GLY A 190 6.67 8.43 -24.74
C GLY A 190 8.14 8.26 -24.35
N ASN A 191 8.60 8.88 -23.26
CA ASN A 191 9.97 8.76 -22.78
C ASN A 191 10.12 7.57 -21.82
N GLU A 192 11.26 6.86 -21.90
CA GLU A 192 11.59 5.82 -20.94
C GLU A 192 11.91 6.45 -19.57
N VAL A 193 11.28 5.92 -18.53
CA VAL A 193 11.49 6.26 -17.12
C VAL A 193 12.04 5.04 -16.40
N ARG A 194 13.07 5.20 -15.56
CA ARG A 194 13.71 4.14 -14.81
C ARG A 194 13.81 4.48 -13.33
N TRP A 195 13.70 3.46 -12.47
CA TRP A 195 13.86 3.62 -11.03
C TRP A 195 14.23 2.30 -10.35
N TRP A 196 14.91 2.41 -9.21
CA TRP A 196 15.11 1.31 -8.29
C TRP A 196 13.98 1.23 -7.27
N THR A 197 13.61 -0.02 -6.96
CA THR A 197 12.69 -0.36 -5.87
C THR A 197 13.40 -1.28 -4.89
N VAL A 198 13.15 -1.07 -3.60
CA VAL A 198 13.49 -2.02 -2.54
C VAL A 198 12.19 -2.42 -1.85
N GLU A 199 11.91 -3.71 -1.80
CA GLU A 199 10.73 -4.27 -1.13
C GLU A 199 11.14 -5.09 0.09
N ARG A 200 10.30 -5.04 1.11
CA ARG A 200 10.41 -5.82 2.33
C ARG A 200 9.12 -6.61 2.54
N PHE A 201 9.28 -7.91 2.74
CA PHE A 201 8.22 -8.82 3.12
C PHE A 201 8.51 -9.38 4.51
N ILE A 202 7.47 -9.53 5.35
CA ILE A 202 7.55 -10.26 6.62
C ILE A 202 6.54 -11.39 6.56
N PHE A 203 6.97 -12.56 6.97
CA PHE A 203 6.17 -13.78 6.97
C PHE A 203 5.81 -14.19 8.40
N ASN A 204 4.65 -14.82 8.59
CA ASN A 204 4.34 -15.54 9.81
C ASN A 204 4.92 -16.98 9.76
N ASP A 205 4.81 -17.69 10.87
CA ASP A 205 5.29 -19.09 10.98
C ASP A 205 4.59 -20.04 10.00
N GLY A 206 3.43 -19.68 9.49
CA GLY A 206 2.68 -20.42 8.48
C GLY A 206 3.11 -20.14 7.04
N GLY A 207 4.12 -19.28 6.80
CA GLY A 207 4.60 -18.90 5.47
C GLY A 207 3.68 -17.93 4.73
N GLN A 208 2.80 -17.22 5.45
CA GLN A 208 1.96 -16.17 4.89
C GLN A 208 2.59 -14.79 5.11
N ILE A 209 2.39 -13.90 4.17
CA ILE A 209 2.87 -12.51 4.23
C ILE A 209 1.98 -11.71 5.18
N VAL A 210 2.55 -11.24 6.29
CA VAL A 210 1.89 -10.36 7.26
C VAL A 210 2.23 -8.89 7.04
N HIS A 211 3.32 -8.61 6.33
CA HIS A 211 3.72 -7.24 5.98
C HIS A 211 4.39 -7.20 4.63
N HIS A 212 4.04 -6.17 3.85
CA HIS A 212 4.74 -5.80 2.63
C HIS A 212 4.88 -4.28 2.57
N GLY A 213 6.09 -3.80 2.29
CA GLY A 213 6.38 -2.38 2.08
C GLY A 213 7.45 -2.19 1.04
N ASP A 214 7.40 -1.05 0.35
CA ASP A 214 8.35 -0.70 -0.70
C ASP A 214 8.87 0.73 -0.53
N ILE A 215 10.07 0.96 -1.05
CA ILE A 215 10.68 2.28 -1.21
C ILE A 215 11.15 2.38 -2.66
N ASN A 216 10.72 3.45 -3.32
CA ASN A 216 11.06 3.78 -4.69
C ASN A 216 11.88 5.07 -4.76
N GLU A 217 12.54 5.28 -5.88
CA GLU A 217 13.19 6.56 -6.22
C GLU A 217 12.16 7.60 -6.71
N ASP A 218 11.11 7.87 -5.90
CA ASP A 218 9.96 8.71 -6.30
C ASP A 218 10.36 10.09 -6.82
N LEU A 219 11.38 10.72 -6.24
CA LEU A 219 11.89 12.00 -6.71
C LEU A 219 12.51 11.88 -8.11
N LEU A 220 13.28 10.81 -8.36
CA LEU A 220 13.90 10.57 -9.66
C LEU A 220 12.80 10.31 -10.71
N ILE A 221 11.79 9.52 -10.38
CA ILE A 221 10.61 9.28 -11.24
C ILE A 221 9.93 10.61 -11.58
N ALA A 222 9.64 11.44 -10.57
CA ALA A 222 9.02 12.74 -10.78
C ALA A 222 9.85 13.65 -11.72
N GLN A 223 11.19 13.70 -11.52
CA GLN A 223 12.08 14.48 -12.36
C GLN A 223 12.10 13.98 -13.82
N GLN A 224 12.10 12.66 -14.04
CA GLN A 224 12.03 12.07 -15.38
C GLN A 224 10.70 12.37 -16.07
N ASN A 225 9.62 12.57 -15.31
CA ASN A 225 8.31 12.99 -15.80
C ASN A 225 8.18 14.53 -15.93
N GLY A 226 9.29 15.28 -15.83
CA GLY A 226 9.31 16.73 -16.04
C GLY A 226 8.88 17.57 -14.84
N TYR A 227 8.56 16.96 -13.69
CA TYR A 227 8.25 17.73 -12.48
C TYR A 227 9.49 18.43 -11.93
N LYS A 228 9.29 19.65 -11.47
CA LYS A 228 10.36 20.48 -10.89
C LYS A 228 10.07 20.72 -9.43
N LEU A 229 11.11 20.59 -8.60
CA LEU A 229 11.01 21.04 -7.22
C LEU A 229 10.89 22.55 -7.20
N SER A 230 9.82 23.07 -6.60
CA SER A 230 9.69 24.50 -6.29
C SER A 230 9.89 24.72 -4.78
N LYS A 231 10.54 25.84 -4.44
CA LYS A 231 10.61 26.30 -3.05
C LYS A 231 9.39 27.13 -2.68
#